data_5923fc7d86569cd8bec35f0f902b3d14
#
_entry.id   5923fc7d86569cd8bec35f0f902b3d14
#
_cell.length_a   1.000
_cell.length_b   1.000
_cell.length_c   1.000
_cell.angle_alpha   90.00
_cell.angle_beta   90.00
_cell.angle_gamma   90.00
#
_symmetry.space_group_name_H-M   'P 1'
#
loop_
_entity.id
_entity.type
_entity.pdbx_description
1 polymer ?
#
loop_
_entity_poly.entity_id
_entity_poly.type
_entity_poly.pdbx_seq_one_letter_code
_entity_poly.pdbx_strand_id
1 'polypeptide(L)'
;YKEIFVYDSAVTLLNTDNLDKIEKYIENNDNIQAYSELCANTGKLKGEDKSYDTTIYVPDKNEDFEKMCNLKEYKTGEKLELRDDGVIITDKVSEFLGVQTGDEITLVDGNNKEYQLKVVGIAQNYVSNYIYMTKEYYNSKIKEFNINMILLKASPNISEQNLSQISEELLNINGVA
;
A
#
# COMPACT_ATOMS: atom_id res chain seq x y z
N TYR A 1 -16.22 2.88 -12.61
CA TYR A 1 -15.20 2.76 -11.54
C TYR A 1 -13.83 2.83 -12.19
N LYS A 2 -13.11 3.94 -12.01
CA LYS A 2 -11.69 3.94 -12.30
C LYS A 2 -11.02 3.23 -11.14
N GLU A 3 -10.39 2.11 -11.44
CA GLU A 3 -9.69 1.32 -10.45
C GLU A 3 -8.60 2.16 -9.78
N ILE A 4 -8.60 2.20 -8.46
CA ILE A 4 -7.58 2.88 -7.67
C ILE A 4 -6.30 2.05 -7.74
N PHE A 5 -6.43 0.74 -7.57
CA PHE A 5 -5.33 -0.20 -7.75
C PHE A 5 -5.39 -0.83 -9.14
N VAL A 6 -4.27 -0.81 -9.85
CA VAL A 6 -4.12 -1.34 -11.21
C VAL A 6 -3.02 -2.41 -11.27
N TYR A 7 -3.01 -3.31 -10.30
CA TYR A 7 -2.11 -4.46 -10.28
C TYR A 7 -2.87 -5.76 -10.51
N ASP A 8 -2.16 -6.79 -10.96
CA ASP A 8 -2.74 -8.10 -11.27
C ASP A 8 -2.57 -9.10 -10.15
N SER A 9 -1.48 -8.99 -9.38
CA SER A 9 -1.24 -9.84 -8.23
C SER A 9 -0.38 -9.17 -7.18
N ALA A 10 -0.50 -9.65 -5.95
CA ALA A 10 0.31 -9.24 -4.82
C ALA A 10 1.06 -10.45 -4.26
N VAL A 11 2.35 -10.29 -4.04
CA VAL A 11 3.23 -11.32 -3.48
C VAL A 11 3.54 -10.95 -2.04
N THR A 12 3.18 -11.82 -1.11
CA THR A 12 3.50 -11.64 0.32
C THR A 12 4.86 -12.25 0.62
N LEU A 13 5.67 -11.54 1.39
CA LEU A 13 6.99 -11.98 1.81
C LEU A 13 7.01 -12.31 3.30
N LEU A 14 7.51 -13.47 3.66
CA LEU A 14 7.76 -13.87 5.05
C LEU A 14 9.02 -13.20 5.61
N ASN A 15 10.01 -13.00 4.72
CA ASN A 15 11.28 -12.33 5.01
C ASN A 15 11.88 -11.79 3.71
N THR A 16 12.99 -11.07 3.81
CA THR A 16 13.69 -10.47 2.66
C THR A 16 15.01 -11.17 2.31
N ASP A 17 15.26 -12.37 2.82
CA ASP A 17 16.52 -13.09 2.61
C ASP A 17 16.79 -13.37 1.14
N ASN A 18 15.74 -13.60 0.35
CA ASN A 18 15.83 -13.87 -1.09
C ASN A 18 15.25 -12.76 -1.95
N LEU A 19 15.17 -11.54 -1.44
CA LEU A 19 14.59 -10.41 -2.18
C LEU A 19 15.33 -10.19 -3.52
N ASP A 20 16.65 -10.27 -3.53
CA ASP A 20 17.45 -10.14 -4.77
C ASP A 20 17.05 -11.17 -5.83
N LYS A 21 16.80 -12.40 -5.42
CA LYS A 21 16.34 -13.48 -6.31
C LYS A 21 14.97 -13.16 -6.89
N ILE A 22 14.07 -12.68 -6.04
CA ILE A 22 12.69 -12.32 -6.43
C ILE A 22 12.74 -11.17 -7.44
N GLU A 23 13.50 -10.13 -7.15
CA GLU A 23 13.68 -8.98 -8.04
C GLU A 23 14.27 -9.39 -9.40
N LYS A 24 15.29 -10.24 -9.43
CA LYS A 24 15.87 -10.75 -10.66
C LYS A 24 14.86 -11.56 -11.47
N TYR A 25 14.09 -12.40 -10.82
CA TYR A 25 13.02 -13.16 -11.49
C TYR A 25 12.01 -12.21 -12.15
N ILE A 26 11.55 -11.21 -11.42
CA ILE A 26 10.58 -10.23 -11.93
C ILE A 26 11.16 -9.42 -13.09
N GLU A 27 12.37 -8.90 -12.95
CA GLU A 27 13.02 -8.06 -13.95
C GLU A 27 13.38 -8.83 -15.24
N ASN A 28 13.61 -10.13 -15.13
CA ASN A 28 13.90 -11.00 -16.27
C ASN A 28 12.66 -11.64 -16.90
N ASN A 29 11.48 -11.38 -16.38
CA ASN A 29 10.23 -11.94 -16.89
C ASN A 29 9.50 -10.93 -17.78
N ASP A 30 9.46 -11.19 -19.08
CA ASP A 30 8.84 -10.30 -20.07
C ASP A 30 7.32 -10.15 -19.90
N ASN A 31 6.69 -11.04 -19.14
CA ASN A 31 5.26 -10.98 -18.83
C ASN A 31 4.93 -10.07 -17.64
N ILE A 32 5.93 -9.51 -16.97
CA ILE A 32 5.75 -8.56 -15.87
C ILE A 32 6.17 -7.18 -16.36
N GLN A 33 5.19 -6.28 -16.43
CA GLN A 33 5.38 -4.92 -16.94
C GLN A 33 5.98 -3.98 -15.89
N ALA A 34 5.55 -4.12 -14.64
CA ALA A 34 5.98 -3.25 -13.56
C ALA A 34 5.79 -3.95 -12.20
N TYR A 35 6.52 -3.50 -11.20
CA TYR A 35 6.34 -3.96 -9.83
C TYR A 35 6.60 -2.83 -8.83
N SER A 36 6.03 -2.97 -7.64
CA SER A 36 6.23 -2.03 -6.53
C SER A 36 6.41 -2.81 -5.23
N GLU A 37 7.52 -2.56 -4.57
CA GLU A 37 7.81 -3.13 -3.26
C GLU A 37 7.26 -2.21 -2.18
N LEU A 38 6.64 -2.79 -1.16
CA LEU A 38 6.03 -2.01 -0.09
C LEU A 38 5.99 -2.77 1.23
N CYS A 39 5.76 -2.01 2.29
CA CYS A 39 5.33 -2.53 3.58
C CYS A 39 3.82 -2.38 3.66
N ALA A 40 3.11 -3.49 3.82
CA ALA A 40 1.67 -3.48 4.04
C ALA A 40 1.38 -4.06 5.42
N ASN A 41 0.74 -3.27 6.27
CA ASN A 41 0.38 -3.65 7.63
C ASN A 41 -1.08 -3.36 7.89
N THR A 42 -1.62 -3.98 8.92
CA THR A 42 -2.95 -3.68 9.44
C THR A 42 -2.83 -2.94 10.76
N GLY A 43 -3.85 -2.19 11.07
CA GLY A 43 -3.97 -1.48 12.36
C GLY A 43 -5.40 -1.08 12.59
N LYS A 44 -5.62 -0.31 13.66
CA LYS A 44 -6.93 0.23 13.98
C LYS A 44 -6.86 1.74 14.06
N LEU A 45 -7.91 2.39 13.58
CA LEU A 45 -8.09 3.84 13.71
C LEU A 45 -9.06 4.10 14.85
N LYS A 46 -8.62 4.92 15.80
CA LYS A 46 -9.41 5.24 16.98
C LYS A 46 -10.47 6.27 16.62
N GLY A 47 -11.73 5.88 16.68
CA GLY A 47 -12.88 6.77 16.54
C GLY A 47 -13.38 7.23 17.91
N GLU A 48 -14.47 8.01 17.92
CA GLU A 48 -15.07 8.54 19.14
C GLU A 48 -15.63 7.44 20.04
N ASP A 49 -16.42 6.52 19.48
CA ASP A 49 -17.09 5.45 20.22
C ASP A 49 -16.53 4.05 19.93
N LYS A 50 -15.79 3.89 18.85
CA LYS A 50 -15.25 2.59 18.43
C LYS A 50 -13.99 2.76 17.57
N SER A 51 -13.30 1.65 17.36
CA SER A 51 -12.16 1.57 16.46
C SER A 51 -12.55 0.97 15.12
N TYR A 52 -11.85 1.36 14.07
CA TYR A 52 -12.05 0.88 12.70
C TYR A 52 -10.78 0.21 12.21
N ASP A 53 -10.91 -0.96 11.60
CA ASP A 53 -9.78 -1.62 10.96
C ASP A 53 -9.29 -0.83 9.76
N THR A 54 -7.99 -0.82 9.54
CA THR A 54 -7.37 -0.18 8.38
C THR A 54 -6.21 -1.01 7.86
N THR A 55 -5.92 -0.84 6.57
CA THR A 55 -4.67 -1.33 5.95
C THR A 55 -3.77 -0.14 5.67
N ILE A 56 -2.50 -0.29 6.01
CA ILE A 56 -1.47 0.74 5.86
C ILE A 56 -0.57 0.32 4.70
N TYR A 57 -0.42 1.17 3.69
CA TYR A 57 0.46 0.95 2.55
C TYR A 57 1.61 1.96 2.58
N VAL A 58 2.84 1.45 2.65
CA VAL A 58 4.06 2.26 2.69
C VAL A 58 4.98 1.79 1.56
N PRO A 59 5.04 2.50 0.43
CA PRO A 59 5.91 2.10 -0.67
C PRO A 59 7.38 2.34 -0.35
N ASP A 60 8.25 1.47 -0.88
CA ASP A 60 9.69 1.70 -0.88
C ASP A 60 10.05 2.87 -1.78
N LYS A 61 9.47 2.90 -3.00
CA LYS A 61 9.63 3.98 -3.97
C LYS A 61 8.27 4.50 -4.41
N ASN A 62 8.03 5.79 -4.19
CA ASN A 62 6.75 6.42 -4.55
C ASN A 62 6.43 6.28 -6.04
N GLU A 63 7.44 6.44 -6.90
CA GLU A 63 7.28 6.37 -8.37
C GLU A 63 6.76 5.01 -8.82
N ASP A 64 7.28 3.92 -8.25
CA ASP A 64 6.85 2.56 -8.57
C ASP A 64 5.42 2.32 -8.07
N PHE A 65 5.10 2.81 -6.89
CA PHE A 65 3.77 2.68 -6.31
C PHE A 65 2.72 3.44 -7.13
N GLU A 66 3.05 4.61 -7.65
CA GLU A 66 2.15 5.39 -8.50
C GLU A 66 1.71 4.66 -9.77
N LYS A 67 2.51 3.72 -10.26
CA LYS A 67 2.14 2.85 -11.39
C LYS A 67 1.09 1.80 -11.01
N MET A 68 0.96 1.51 -9.72
CA MET A 68 0.06 0.47 -9.17
C MET A 68 -1.16 1.05 -8.47
N CYS A 69 -1.10 2.31 -8.08
CA CYS A 69 -2.14 2.94 -7.28
C CYS A 69 -2.36 4.38 -7.71
N ASN A 70 -3.55 4.67 -8.23
CA ASN A 70 -3.94 6.01 -8.69
C ASN A 70 -4.67 6.74 -7.56
N LEU A 71 -3.92 7.45 -6.72
CA LEU A 71 -4.50 8.28 -5.68
C LEU A 71 -5.01 9.60 -6.26
N LYS A 72 -6.29 9.89 -6.02
CA LYS A 72 -6.95 11.12 -6.49
C LYS A 72 -7.69 11.78 -5.33
N GLU A 73 -7.58 13.08 -5.27
CA GLU A 73 -8.32 13.86 -4.28
C GLU A 73 -9.82 13.62 -4.44
N TYR A 74 -10.52 13.38 -3.33
CA TYR A 74 -11.91 12.88 -3.36
C TYR A 74 -12.94 13.88 -3.89
N LYS A 75 -12.69 15.19 -3.78
CA LYS A 75 -13.58 16.22 -4.27
C LYS A 75 -13.30 16.64 -5.71
N THR A 76 -12.02 16.84 -6.03
CA THR A 76 -11.59 17.42 -7.30
C THR A 76 -11.21 16.39 -8.34
N GLY A 77 -10.81 15.16 -7.91
CA GLY A 77 -10.27 14.14 -8.80
C GLY A 77 -8.84 14.42 -9.25
N GLU A 78 -8.19 15.45 -8.71
CA GLU A 78 -6.79 15.75 -8.99
C GLU A 78 -5.88 14.69 -8.41
N LYS A 79 -4.73 14.47 -9.05
CA LYS A 79 -3.74 13.51 -8.58
C LYS A 79 -3.20 13.92 -7.21
N LEU A 80 -3.19 12.97 -6.29
CA LEU A 80 -2.53 13.11 -4.99
C LEU A 80 -1.16 12.42 -5.01
N GLU A 81 -0.17 13.09 -4.45
CA GLU A 81 1.15 12.54 -4.23
C GLU A 81 1.39 12.33 -2.74
N LEU A 82 2.11 11.26 -2.41
CA LEU A 82 2.53 11.00 -1.03
C LEU A 82 3.53 12.07 -0.58
N ARG A 83 3.39 12.51 0.66
CA ARG A 83 4.22 13.57 1.26
C ARG A 83 4.85 13.06 2.55
N ASP A 84 6.04 13.60 2.87
CA ASP A 84 6.78 13.20 4.07
C ASP A 84 6.27 13.83 5.36
N ASP A 85 5.27 14.71 5.28
CA ASP A 85 4.71 15.43 6.42
C ASP A 85 3.37 14.90 6.94
N GLY A 86 2.88 13.80 6.37
CA GLY A 86 1.63 13.22 6.82
C GLY A 86 1.16 12.04 5.99
N VAL A 87 -0.09 11.66 6.23
CA VAL A 87 -0.71 10.50 5.60
C VAL A 87 -1.85 10.92 4.67
N ILE A 88 -2.09 10.10 3.65
CA ILE A 88 -3.31 10.16 2.85
C ILE A 88 -4.26 9.09 3.38
N ILE A 89 -5.49 9.46 3.67
CA ILE A 89 -6.55 8.54 4.08
C ILE A 89 -7.61 8.45 2.98
N THR A 90 -8.42 7.42 3.00
CA THR A 90 -9.56 7.33 2.09
C THR A 90 -10.72 8.18 2.58
N ASP A 91 -11.58 8.62 1.67
CA ASP A 91 -12.78 9.40 2.01
C ASP A 91 -13.73 8.65 2.95
N LYS A 92 -13.76 7.32 2.85
CA LYS A 92 -14.50 6.48 3.79
C LYS A 92 -13.98 6.63 5.22
N VAL A 93 -12.66 6.63 5.41
CA VAL A 93 -12.04 6.88 6.71
C VAL A 93 -12.33 8.29 7.21
N SER A 94 -12.21 9.27 6.34
CA SER A 94 -12.56 10.68 6.65
C SER A 94 -13.99 10.79 7.19
N GLU A 95 -14.93 10.13 6.53
CA GLU A 95 -16.34 10.13 6.94
C GLU A 95 -16.54 9.48 8.31
N PHE A 96 -15.96 8.28 8.52
CA PHE A 96 -16.11 7.55 9.79
C PHE A 96 -15.53 8.30 10.98
N LEU A 97 -14.38 8.93 10.80
CA LEU A 97 -13.68 9.63 11.86
C LEU A 97 -14.11 11.09 12.01
N GLY A 98 -14.82 11.63 11.03
CA GLY A 98 -15.20 13.04 11.00
C GLY A 98 -14.00 13.97 10.87
N VAL A 99 -12.95 13.55 10.14
CA VAL A 99 -11.70 14.30 9.99
C VAL A 99 -11.51 14.81 8.58
N GLN A 100 -10.77 15.90 8.45
CA GLN A 100 -10.43 16.54 7.19
C GLN A 100 -8.92 16.74 7.07
N THR A 101 -8.48 17.14 5.89
CA THR A 101 -7.08 17.54 5.68
C THR A 101 -6.67 18.61 6.68
N GLY A 102 -5.55 18.39 7.35
CA GLY A 102 -5.03 19.23 8.43
C GLY A 102 -5.30 18.68 9.82
N ASP A 103 -6.25 17.77 9.97
CA ASP A 103 -6.55 17.12 11.25
C ASP A 103 -5.57 15.97 11.54
N GLU A 104 -5.57 15.51 12.78
CA GLU A 104 -4.83 14.33 13.19
C GLU A 104 -5.74 13.12 13.35
N ILE A 105 -5.19 11.93 13.09
CA ILE A 105 -5.82 10.65 13.40
C ILE A 105 -4.95 9.86 14.35
N THR A 106 -5.56 8.95 15.10
CA THR A 106 -4.85 8.04 16.00
C THR A 106 -4.86 6.63 15.43
N LEU A 107 -3.67 6.14 15.09
CA LEU A 107 -3.45 4.75 14.67
C LEU A 107 -3.03 3.93 15.89
N VAL A 108 -3.62 2.76 16.04
CA VAL A 108 -3.29 1.79 17.11
C VAL A 108 -2.74 0.54 16.45
N ASP A 109 -1.52 0.13 16.83
CA ASP A 109 -0.90 -1.08 16.30
C ASP A 109 -1.33 -2.34 17.07
N GLY A 110 -0.80 -3.50 16.66
CA GLY A 110 -1.11 -4.78 17.29
C GLY A 110 -0.65 -4.92 18.74
N ASN A 111 0.22 -4.03 19.22
CA ASN A 111 0.70 -3.97 20.60
C ASN A 111 -0.01 -2.89 21.44
N ASN A 112 -1.12 -2.36 20.95
CA ASN A 112 -1.88 -1.26 21.56
C ASN A 112 -1.11 0.05 21.69
N LYS A 113 -0.03 0.23 20.92
CA LYS A 113 0.68 1.50 20.88
C LYS A 113 -0.06 2.47 19.97
N GLU A 114 -0.21 3.71 20.41
CA GLU A 114 -0.91 4.77 19.69
C GLU A 114 0.08 5.70 18.99
N TYR A 115 -0.27 6.09 17.76
CA TYR A 115 0.49 7.02 16.94
C TYR A 115 -0.42 8.13 16.45
N GLN A 116 -0.01 9.38 16.63
CA GLN A 116 -0.73 10.54 16.10
C GLN A 116 -0.19 10.85 14.72
N LEU A 117 -1.05 10.80 13.71
CA LEU A 117 -0.68 10.99 12.31
C LEU A 117 -1.45 12.17 11.72
N LYS A 118 -0.75 13.05 11.00
CA LYS A 118 -1.37 14.20 10.35
C LYS A 118 -1.95 13.80 9.00
N VAL A 119 -3.19 14.19 8.75
CA VAL A 119 -3.86 13.98 7.45
C VAL A 119 -3.45 15.10 6.50
N VAL A 120 -2.79 14.76 5.39
CA VAL A 120 -2.37 15.72 4.36
C VAL A 120 -3.14 15.58 3.05
N GLY A 121 -3.99 14.57 2.93
CA GLY A 121 -4.84 14.38 1.77
C GLY A 121 -5.91 13.32 2.01
N ILE A 122 -6.98 13.41 1.24
CA ILE A 122 -8.09 12.45 1.29
C ILE A 122 -8.33 11.94 -0.12
N ALA A 123 -8.12 10.63 -0.30
CA ALA A 123 -8.24 9.96 -1.60
C ALA A 123 -9.63 9.35 -1.80
N GLN A 124 -10.08 9.34 -3.04
CA GLN A 124 -11.31 8.65 -3.42
C GLN A 124 -11.20 7.15 -3.18
N ASN A 125 -12.00 6.62 -2.29
CA ASN A 125 -12.22 5.18 -2.15
C ASN A 125 -13.42 4.92 -1.24
N TYR A 126 -14.55 4.63 -1.83
CA TYR A 126 -15.81 4.44 -1.10
C TYR A 126 -15.96 3.05 -0.46
N VAL A 127 -15.01 2.17 -0.70
CA VAL A 127 -15.14 0.75 -0.30
C VAL A 127 -14.21 0.38 0.85
N SER A 128 -13.03 0.96 0.92
CA SER A 128 -11.95 0.47 1.78
C SER A 128 -11.39 1.53 2.72
N ASN A 129 -10.94 1.05 3.87
CA ASN A 129 -10.29 1.86 4.90
C ASN A 129 -8.78 1.73 4.73
N TYR A 130 -8.17 2.63 3.96
CA TYR A 130 -6.73 2.60 3.70
C TYR A 130 -6.04 3.87 4.18
N ILE A 131 -4.79 3.71 4.59
CA ILE A 131 -3.85 4.79 4.89
C ILE A 131 -2.63 4.58 4.02
N TYR A 132 -2.18 5.67 3.40
CA TYR A 132 -0.98 5.68 2.57
C TYR A 132 0.01 6.69 3.14
N MET A 133 1.28 6.31 3.21
CA MET A 133 2.34 7.22 3.67
C MET A 133 3.67 6.89 3.03
N THR A 134 4.59 7.86 3.04
CA THR A 134 5.95 7.64 2.57
C THR A 134 6.73 6.78 3.55
N LYS A 135 7.77 6.14 3.05
CA LYS A 135 8.76 5.41 3.85
C LYS A 135 9.42 6.31 4.92
N GLU A 136 9.73 7.53 4.56
CA GLU A 136 10.34 8.52 5.45
C GLU A 136 9.42 8.87 6.62
N TYR A 137 8.14 9.13 6.33
CA TYR A 137 7.16 9.41 7.39
C TYR A 137 6.96 8.19 8.29
N TYR A 138 6.86 7.00 7.72
CA TYR A 138 6.71 5.75 8.46
C TYR A 138 7.89 5.51 9.41
N ASN A 139 9.13 5.65 8.92
CA ASN A 139 10.33 5.49 9.73
C ASN A 139 10.39 6.49 10.88
N SER A 140 9.96 7.74 10.66
CA SER A 140 10.04 8.79 11.67
C SER A 140 8.92 8.70 12.73
N LYS A 141 7.76 8.18 12.37
CA LYS A 141 6.56 8.22 13.22
C LYS A 141 6.16 6.89 13.83
N ILE A 142 6.40 5.78 13.16
CA ILE A 142 5.88 4.49 13.56
C ILE A 142 6.99 3.52 13.94
N LYS A 143 7.70 3.00 12.97
CA LYS A 143 8.79 2.03 13.19
C LYS A 143 9.64 1.87 11.94
N GLU A 144 10.71 1.07 12.05
CA GLU A 144 11.58 0.75 10.94
C GLU A 144 10.80 0.10 9.78
N PHE A 145 11.02 0.63 8.58
CA PHE A 145 10.43 0.11 7.35
C PHE A 145 11.07 -1.21 6.95
N ASN A 146 10.23 -2.19 6.59
CA ASN A 146 10.65 -3.46 6.01
C ASN A 146 9.69 -3.84 4.89
N ILE A 147 10.24 -4.28 3.76
CA ILE A 147 9.42 -4.77 2.64
C ILE A 147 8.81 -6.12 3.01
N ASN A 148 7.48 -6.24 2.88
CA ASN A 148 6.75 -7.48 3.11
C ASN A 148 5.75 -7.82 2.00
N MET A 149 5.67 -7.00 0.97
CA MET A 149 4.75 -7.22 -0.15
C MET A 149 5.33 -6.64 -1.44
N ILE A 150 5.04 -7.30 -2.55
CA ILE A 150 5.35 -6.80 -3.89
C ILE A 150 4.07 -6.84 -4.72
N LEU A 151 3.69 -5.70 -5.28
CA LEU A 151 2.61 -5.61 -6.25
C LEU A 151 3.18 -5.83 -7.65
N LEU A 152 2.53 -6.68 -8.43
CA LEU A 152 2.93 -7.01 -9.79
C LEU A 152 1.87 -6.56 -10.79
N LYS A 153 2.31 -5.90 -11.83
CA LYS A 153 1.48 -5.58 -12.98
C LYS A 153 1.96 -6.42 -14.17
N ALA A 154 1.09 -7.30 -14.66
CA ALA A 154 1.38 -8.13 -15.81
C ALA A 154 1.29 -7.34 -17.10
N SER A 155 1.92 -7.85 -18.15
CA SER A 155 1.81 -7.30 -19.50
C SER A 155 0.36 -7.38 -19.99
N PRO A 156 -0.11 -6.42 -20.80
CA PRO A 156 -1.45 -6.47 -21.37
C PRO A 156 -1.67 -7.80 -22.11
N ASN A 157 -2.86 -8.38 -21.96
CA ASN A 157 -3.24 -9.62 -22.61
C ASN A 157 -2.47 -10.86 -22.19
N ILE A 158 -1.87 -10.86 -21.00
CA ILE A 158 -1.27 -12.08 -20.44
C ILE A 158 -2.34 -13.17 -20.29
N SER A 159 -2.01 -14.41 -20.62
CA SER A 159 -2.91 -15.54 -20.41
C SER A 159 -3.00 -15.91 -18.92
N GLU A 160 -4.13 -16.48 -18.51
CA GLU A 160 -4.29 -17.01 -17.15
C GLU A 160 -3.24 -18.06 -16.83
N GLN A 161 -2.88 -18.89 -17.81
CA GLN A 161 -1.84 -19.88 -17.67
C GLN A 161 -0.47 -19.28 -17.37
N ASN A 162 -0.07 -18.22 -18.07
CA ASN A 162 1.18 -17.53 -17.84
C ASN A 162 1.18 -16.81 -16.50
N LEU A 163 0.08 -16.22 -16.09
CA LEU A 163 -0.05 -15.59 -14.78
C LEU A 163 0.05 -16.63 -13.65
N SER A 164 -0.57 -17.79 -13.80
CA SER A 164 -0.46 -18.90 -12.85
C SER A 164 0.96 -19.43 -12.75
N GLN A 165 1.67 -19.52 -13.87
CA GLN A 165 3.07 -19.95 -13.91
C GLN A 165 3.97 -18.98 -13.13
N ILE A 166 3.78 -17.68 -13.27
CA ILE A 166 4.49 -16.66 -12.50
C ILE A 166 4.27 -16.88 -11.00
N SER A 167 3.02 -17.09 -10.59
CA SER A 167 2.67 -17.34 -9.20
C SER A 167 3.35 -18.59 -8.65
N GLU A 168 3.33 -19.69 -9.40
CA GLU A 168 3.99 -20.94 -9.00
C GLU A 168 5.51 -20.78 -8.86
N GLU A 169 6.15 -20.13 -9.81
CA GLU A 169 7.60 -19.91 -9.79
C GLU A 169 8.02 -19.00 -8.65
N LEU A 170 7.25 -17.97 -8.34
CA LEU A 170 7.52 -17.10 -7.19
C LEU A 170 7.34 -17.84 -5.87
N LEU A 171 6.28 -18.65 -5.74
CA LEU A 171 6.04 -19.46 -4.53
C LEU A 171 7.14 -20.48 -4.26
N ASN A 172 7.91 -20.87 -5.27
CA ASN A 172 9.06 -21.77 -5.11
C ASN A 172 10.31 -21.06 -4.57
N ILE A 173 10.32 -19.75 -4.49
CA ILE A 173 11.42 -18.99 -3.89
C ILE A 173 11.19 -18.93 -2.38
N ASN A 174 12.20 -19.32 -1.59
CA ASN A 174 12.12 -19.27 -0.14
C ASN A 174 11.85 -17.83 0.35
N GLY A 175 10.88 -17.68 1.25
CA GLY A 175 10.48 -16.40 1.78
C GLY A 175 9.24 -15.81 1.14
N VAL A 176 8.73 -16.42 0.06
CA VAL A 176 7.45 -16.05 -0.56
C VAL A 176 6.34 -16.88 0.05
N ALA A 177 5.21 -16.23 0.37
CA ALA A 177 4.02 -16.86 0.96
C ALA A 177 2.78 -16.67 0.08
#